data_b7515095d454c2c1b17af40146664756
#
_entry.id   b7515095d454c2c1b17af40146664756
#
_cell.length_a   1.000
_cell.length_b   1.000
_cell.length_c   1.000
_cell.angle_alpha   90.00
_cell.angle_beta   90.00
_cell.angle_gamma   90.00
#
_symmetry.space_group_name_H-M   'P 1'
#
loop_
_entity.id
_entity.type
_entity.pdbx_description
1 polymer ?
#
loop_
_entity_poly.entity_id
_entity_poly.type
_entity_poly.pdbx_seq_one_letter_code
_entity_poly.pdbx_strand_id
1 'polypeptide(L)'
;MVLAMRPSAPAALGSSGADVAEGEKVGVLLLNLGGPDTLDQVEPFLYNLFSDPEIITLPGAVRWLNGPLAWIIAKTRAPMSREGYKQVLDGGSPQLRTTLAQGAAIEAALSTRGVSAKSYIGMRYWHAPPCRGEEGRRGRVG
;
A
#
# COMPACT_ATOMS: atom_id res chain seq x y z
N MET A 1 -1.82 6.15 -7.31
CA MET A 1 -0.68 6.28 -8.24
C MET A 1 -0.32 4.87 -8.70
N VAL A 2 -0.37 4.64 -10.00
CA VAL A 2 -0.04 3.33 -10.60
C VAL A 2 1.35 3.46 -11.22
N LEU A 3 2.31 2.66 -10.74
CA LEU A 3 3.67 2.61 -11.28
C LEU A 3 3.89 1.25 -11.92
N ALA A 4 4.19 1.22 -13.21
CA ALA A 4 4.56 0.00 -13.93
C ALA A 4 6.09 -0.18 -13.89
N MET A 5 6.57 -1.25 -13.29
CA MET A 5 7.99 -1.61 -13.25
C MET A 5 8.31 -2.70 -14.29
N ARG A 6 9.31 -2.46 -15.12
CA ARG A 6 9.88 -3.43 -16.06
C ARG A 6 11.14 -4.06 -15.44
N PRO A 7 11.38 -5.37 -15.62
CA PRO A 7 12.69 -5.92 -15.30
C PRO A 7 13.74 -5.28 -16.24
N SER A 8 14.85 -4.81 -15.67
CA SER A 8 15.83 -3.98 -16.33
C SER A 8 16.51 -4.66 -17.53
N ALA A 9 16.27 -4.10 -18.70
CA ALA A 9 17.21 -4.07 -19.80
C ALA A 9 17.65 -2.61 -20.01
N PRO A 10 18.84 -2.32 -20.59
CA PRO A 10 19.40 -0.98 -20.57
C PRO A 10 18.54 0.02 -21.32
N ALA A 11 18.44 1.21 -20.71
CA ALA A 11 17.61 2.30 -21.11
C ALA A 11 17.81 2.78 -22.55
N ALA A 12 16.72 2.84 -23.30
CA ALA A 12 16.53 3.82 -24.35
C ALA A 12 15.34 4.70 -23.94
N LEU A 13 15.62 5.92 -23.53
CA LEU A 13 14.64 6.99 -23.34
C LEU A 13 14.18 7.48 -24.71
N GLY A 14 12.96 7.18 -25.09
CA GLY A 14 12.36 7.77 -26.29
C GLY A 14 11.00 7.20 -26.62
N SER A 15 10.03 8.09 -26.60
CA SER A 15 8.66 7.99 -27.09
C SER A 15 7.58 7.45 -26.16
N SER A 16 6.62 8.29 -25.99
CA SER A 16 5.28 8.18 -25.41
C SER A 16 4.48 6.99 -25.99
N GLY A 17 4.36 5.95 -25.22
CA GLY A 17 3.67 4.72 -25.53
C GLY A 17 4.61 3.56 -25.25
N ALA A 18 4.49 2.94 -24.06
CA ALA A 18 5.27 1.75 -23.75
C ALA A 18 4.76 0.59 -24.61
N ASP A 19 5.34 0.41 -25.79
CA ASP A 19 5.18 -0.82 -26.56
C ASP A 19 5.75 -1.97 -25.73
N VAL A 20 4.88 -2.76 -25.12
CA VAL A 20 5.26 -3.97 -24.42
C VAL A 20 5.56 -5.03 -25.48
N ALA A 21 6.81 -5.54 -25.51
CA ALA A 21 7.18 -6.58 -26.45
C ALA A 21 6.36 -7.85 -26.21
N GLU A 22 6.04 -8.57 -27.29
CA GLU A 22 5.31 -9.85 -27.21
C GLU A 22 6.04 -10.82 -26.25
N GLY A 23 5.33 -11.34 -25.23
CA GLY A 23 5.87 -12.23 -24.23
C GLY A 23 6.53 -11.55 -23.00
N GLU A 24 6.57 -10.21 -22.96
CA GLU A 24 7.06 -9.49 -21.79
C GLU A 24 6.05 -9.54 -20.63
N LYS A 25 6.55 -9.80 -19.41
CA LYS A 25 5.74 -9.80 -18.19
C LYS A 25 5.77 -8.42 -17.56
N VAL A 26 4.61 -7.83 -17.36
CA VAL A 26 4.46 -6.50 -16.75
C VAL A 26 4.08 -6.63 -15.27
N GLY A 27 4.84 -5.99 -14.39
CA GLY A 27 4.46 -5.81 -12.99
C GLY A 27 3.73 -4.48 -12.80
N VAL A 28 2.51 -4.50 -12.25
CA VAL A 28 1.75 -3.30 -11.91
C VAL A 28 1.78 -3.11 -10.40
N LEU A 29 2.48 -2.07 -9.92
CA LEU A 29 2.55 -1.76 -8.50
C LEU A 29 1.48 -0.72 -8.12
N LEU A 30 0.54 -1.14 -7.26
CA LEU A 30 -0.50 -0.29 -6.70
C LEU A 30 -0.04 0.22 -5.33
N LEU A 31 0.24 1.51 -5.24
CA LEU A 31 0.67 2.15 -4.00
C LEU A 31 -0.50 2.84 -3.31
N ASN A 32 -0.67 2.55 -2.03
CA ASN A 32 -1.74 3.12 -1.22
C ASN A 32 -1.25 3.44 0.19
N LEU A 33 -2.03 4.22 0.94
CA LEU A 33 -1.71 4.55 2.34
C LEU A 33 -1.84 3.33 3.25
N GLY A 34 -2.76 2.44 2.92
CA GLY A 34 -3.14 1.33 3.79
C GLY A 34 -4.25 1.70 4.77
N GLY A 35 -4.70 0.72 5.51
CA GLY A 35 -5.71 0.90 6.54
C GLY A 35 -5.78 -0.33 7.44
N PRO A 36 -6.33 -0.21 8.66
CA PRO A 36 -6.41 -1.32 9.59
C PRO A 36 -7.39 -2.39 9.09
N ASP A 37 -7.02 -3.65 9.23
CA ASP A 37 -7.87 -4.78 8.85
C ASP A 37 -8.90 -5.12 9.93
N THR A 38 -8.59 -4.77 11.19
CA THR A 38 -9.42 -5.01 12.37
C THR A 38 -9.45 -3.78 13.27
N LEU A 39 -10.44 -3.70 14.17
CA LEU A 39 -10.59 -2.58 15.11
C LEU A 39 -9.39 -2.43 16.06
N ASP A 40 -8.74 -3.52 16.41
CA ASP A 40 -7.58 -3.50 17.31
C ASP A 40 -6.36 -2.85 16.65
N GLN A 41 -6.30 -2.90 15.32
CA GLN A 41 -5.21 -2.34 14.53
C GLN A 41 -5.35 -0.84 14.26
N VAL A 42 -6.48 -0.23 14.61
CA VAL A 42 -6.74 1.20 14.38
C VAL A 42 -5.71 2.08 15.09
N GLU A 43 -5.42 1.80 16.36
CA GLU A 43 -4.46 2.62 17.12
C GLU A 43 -3.02 2.52 16.57
N PRO A 44 -2.44 1.31 16.35
CA PRO A 44 -1.11 1.21 15.74
C PRO A 44 -1.05 1.76 14.32
N PHE A 45 -2.11 1.63 13.52
CA PHE A 45 -2.18 2.26 12.21
C PHE A 45 -2.10 3.79 12.31
N LEU A 46 -2.88 4.41 13.20
CA LEU A 46 -2.86 5.85 13.42
C LEU A 46 -1.50 6.32 13.95
N TYR A 47 -0.86 5.53 14.80
CA TYR A 47 0.48 5.83 15.26
C TYR A 47 1.49 5.87 14.12
N ASN A 48 1.49 4.86 13.25
CA ASN A 48 2.36 4.82 12.07
C ASN A 48 2.10 6.02 11.14
N LEU A 49 0.82 6.34 10.91
CA LEU A 49 0.41 7.46 10.06
C LEU A 49 0.91 8.80 10.63
N PHE A 50 0.68 9.07 11.92
CA PHE A 50 1.05 10.35 12.53
C PHE A 50 2.52 10.45 12.93
N SER A 51 3.26 9.33 12.93
CA SER A 51 4.71 9.34 13.14
C SER A 51 5.48 9.78 11.89
N ASP A 52 4.82 9.82 10.72
CA ASP A 52 5.47 10.26 9.49
C ASP A 52 5.67 11.78 9.50
N PRO A 53 6.93 12.25 9.33
CA PRO A 53 7.24 13.68 9.27
C PRO A 53 6.57 14.42 8.10
N GLU A 54 6.12 13.70 7.07
CA GLU A 54 5.39 14.28 5.95
C GLU A 54 3.93 14.58 6.29
N ILE A 55 3.36 13.86 7.26
CA ILE A 55 1.98 14.09 7.75
C ILE A 55 1.97 15.17 8.84
N ILE A 56 2.89 15.06 9.82
CA ILE A 56 3.06 16.06 10.87
C ILE A 56 4.46 16.66 10.76
N THR A 57 4.55 17.81 10.10
CA THR A 57 5.82 18.52 9.93
C THR A 57 6.12 19.35 11.15
N LEU A 58 7.07 18.90 11.98
CA LEU A 58 7.60 19.68 13.11
C LEU A 58 8.88 20.40 12.71
N PRO A 59 9.10 21.64 13.18
CA PRO A 59 10.38 22.35 13.03
C PRO A 59 11.54 21.51 13.57
N GLY A 60 12.72 21.63 12.94
CA GLY A 60 13.89 20.79 13.27
C GLY A 60 14.24 20.72 14.75
N ALA A 61 14.11 21.85 15.48
CA ALA A 61 14.41 21.93 16.91
C ALA A 61 13.52 21.05 17.80
N VAL A 62 12.30 20.72 17.36
CA VAL A 62 11.30 19.93 18.12
C VAL A 62 10.94 18.62 17.45
N ARG A 63 11.69 18.22 16.44
CA ARG A 63 11.43 17.00 15.64
C ARG A 63 11.43 15.71 16.47
N TRP A 64 12.18 15.71 17.59
CA TRP A 64 12.20 14.60 18.54
C TRP A 64 10.85 14.36 19.24
N LEU A 65 9.96 15.35 19.26
CA LEU A 65 8.60 15.23 19.80
C LEU A 65 7.63 14.50 18.87
N ASN A 66 8.02 14.19 17.63
CA ASN A 66 7.11 13.58 16.65
C ASN A 66 6.52 12.25 17.16
N GLY A 67 7.33 11.37 17.71
CA GLY A 67 6.88 10.10 18.28
C GLY A 67 5.89 10.25 19.45
N PRO A 68 6.25 10.99 20.52
CA PRO A 68 5.32 11.28 21.61
C PRO A 68 4.00 11.93 21.15
N LEU A 69 4.08 12.90 20.24
CA LEU A 69 2.91 13.57 19.70
C LEU A 69 2.03 12.61 18.88
N ALA A 70 2.63 11.81 18.02
CA ALA A 70 1.93 10.79 17.25
C ALA A 70 1.20 9.78 18.15
N TRP A 71 1.85 9.39 19.25
CA TRP A 71 1.25 8.49 20.23
C TRP A 71 0.01 9.11 20.92
N ILE A 72 0.11 10.36 21.34
CA ILE A 72 -1.03 11.09 21.97
C ILE A 72 -2.18 11.20 20.97
N ILE A 73 -1.88 11.60 19.73
CA ILE A 73 -2.91 11.74 18.68
C ILE A 73 -3.54 10.39 18.36
N ALA A 74 -2.75 9.33 18.22
CA ALA A 74 -3.26 7.99 17.97
C ALA A 74 -4.21 7.53 19.08
N LYS A 75 -3.80 7.68 20.34
CA LYS A 75 -4.63 7.33 21.50
C LYS A 75 -5.95 8.10 21.56
N THR A 76 -5.91 9.40 21.36
CA THR A 76 -7.11 10.24 21.45
C THR A 76 -8.05 10.05 20.26
N ARG A 77 -7.50 9.75 19.07
CA ARG A 77 -8.28 9.53 17.86
C ARG A 77 -8.80 8.10 17.67
N ALA A 78 -8.10 7.10 18.23
CA ALA A 78 -8.46 5.70 18.06
C ALA A 78 -9.91 5.36 18.40
N PRO A 79 -10.51 5.82 19.50
CA PRO A 79 -11.91 5.52 19.83
C PRO A 79 -12.89 6.00 18.76
N MET A 80 -12.74 7.25 18.31
CA MET A 80 -13.58 7.84 17.27
C MET A 80 -13.41 7.13 15.93
N SER A 81 -12.17 6.82 15.57
CA SER A 81 -11.87 6.11 14.33
C SER A 81 -12.40 4.68 14.34
N ARG A 82 -12.29 3.96 15.47
CA ARG A 82 -12.89 2.63 15.64
C ARG A 82 -14.40 2.64 15.40
N GLU A 83 -15.09 3.66 15.90
CA GLU A 83 -16.53 3.78 15.68
C GLU A 83 -16.87 3.97 14.20
N GLY A 84 -16.11 4.81 13.49
CA GLY A 84 -16.26 4.96 12.04
C GLY A 84 -15.99 3.65 11.27
N TYR A 85 -14.96 2.89 11.64
CA TYR A 85 -14.66 1.60 11.01
C TYR A 85 -15.73 0.52 11.28
N LYS A 86 -16.37 0.51 12.46
CA LYS A 86 -17.51 -0.38 12.74
C LYS A 86 -18.68 -0.15 11.80
N GLN A 87 -18.94 1.11 11.43
CA GLN A 87 -20.07 1.46 10.57
C GLN A 87 -19.84 1.12 9.11
N VAL A 88 -18.57 1.04 8.67
CA VAL A 88 -18.27 0.94 7.24
C VAL A 88 -18.21 -0.50 6.75
N LEU A 89 -17.58 -1.43 7.46
CA LEU A 89 -17.44 -2.83 7.00
C LEU A 89 -16.93 -3.72 8.12
N ASP A 90 -17.79 -4.40 8.83
CA ASP A 90 -17.42 -5.48 9.77
C ASP A 90 -16.14 -5.22 10.59
N GLY A 91 -15.78 -3.93 10.78
CA GLY A 91 -14.65 -3.48 11.58
C GLY A 91 -13.32 -3.26 10.89
N GLY A 92 -13.22 -3.42 9.56
CA GLY A 92 -11.96 -3.22 8.83
C GLY A 92 -12.01 -2.13 7.75
N SER A 93 -10.84 -1.72 7.26
CA SER A 93 -10.74 -0.77 6.15
C SER A 93 -11.12 -1.43 4.82
N PRO A 94 -12.00 -0.83 4.01
CA PRO A 94 -12.34 -1.34 2.67
C PRO A 94 -11.18 -1.19 1.67
N GLN A 95 -10.15 -0.43 2.03
CA GLN A 95 -9.08 -0.02 1.13
C GLN A 95 -8.33 -1.19 0.50
N LEU A 96 -7.98 -2.21 1.30
CA LEU A 96 -7.30 -3.39 0.80
C LEU A 96 -8.15 -4.14 -0.22
N ARG A 97 -9.42 -4.40 0.10
CA ARG A 97 -10.34 -5.13 -0.79
C ARG A 97 -10.55 -4.38 -2.10
N THR A 98 -10.73 -3.06 -2.02
CA THR A 98 -10.86 -2.20 -3.20
C THR A 98 -9.60 -2.20 -4.05
N THR A 99 -8.41 -2.11 -3.44
CA THR A 99 -7.13 -2.14 -4.16
C THR A 99 -6.88 -3.50 -4.82
N LEU A 100 -7.24 -4.61 -4.16
CA LEU A 100 -7.18 -5.95 -4.76
C LEU A 100 -8.11 -6.07 -5.98
N ALA A 101 -9.34 -5.57 -5.88
CA ALA A 101 -10.29 -5.57 -6.99
C ALA A 101 -9.79 -4.71 -8.16
N GLN A 102 -9.20 -3.55 -7.88
CA GLN A 102 -8.57 -2.70 -8.90
C GLN A 102 -7.41 -3.42 -9.60
N GLY A 103 -6.55 -4.10 -8.84
CA GLY A 103 -5.45 -4.90 -9.40
C GLY A 103 -5.95 -5.98 -10.34
N ALA A 104 -6.95 -6.75 -9.93
CA ALA A 104 -7.55 -7.79 -10.75
C ALA A 104 -8.19 -7.24 -12.03
N ALA A 105 -8.87 -6.09 -11.94
CA ALA A 105 -9.47 -5.43 -13.10
C ALA A 105 -8.40 -4.94 -14.10
N ILE A 106 -7.28 -4.41 -13.61
CA ILE A 106 -6.15 -3.99 -14.45
C ILE A 106 -5.52 -5.20 -15.15
N GLU A 107 -5.27 -6.31 -14.42
CA GLU A 107 -4.73 -7.54 -15.00
C GLU A 107 -5.66 -8.08 -16.11
N ALA A 108 -6.96 -8.13 -15.87
CA ALA A 108 -7.93 -8.55 -16.85
C ALA A 108 -7.93 -7.64 -18.09
N ALA A 109 -7.92 -6.32 -17.89
CA ALA A 109 -7.90 -5.36 -19.00
C ALA A 109 -6.60 -5.42 -19.83
N LEU A 110 -5.45 -5.71 -19.22
CA LEU A 110 -4.19 -5.91 -19.92
C LEU A 110 -4.15 -7.25 -20.65
N SER A 111 -4.71 -8.29 -20.05
CA SER A 111 -4.83 -9.61 -20.70
C SER A 111 -5.65 -9.57 -21.98
N THR A 112 -6.74 -8.78 -22.04
CA THR A 112 -7.53 -8.60 -23.29
C THR A 112 -6.75 -7.93 -24.41
N ARG A 113 -5.64 -7.25 -24.06
CA ARG A 113 -4.71 -6.62 -25.02
C ARG A 113 -3.48 -7.47 -25.31
N GLY A 114 -3.47 -8.74 -24.88
CA GLY A 114 -2.34 -9.65 -25.08
C GLY A 114 -1.15 -9.41 -24.15
N VAL A 115 -1.28 -8.55 -23.12
CA VAL A 115 -0.22 -8.24 -22.19
C VAL A 115 -0.36 -9.10 -20.93
N SER A 116 0.68 -9.90 -20.62
CA SER A 116 0.74 -10.66 -19.38
C SER A 116 1.15 -9.73 -18.22
N ALA A 117 0.21 -9.41 -17.33
CA ALA A 117 0.46 -8.51 -16.21
C ALA A 117 0.14 -9.16 -14.87
N LYS A 118 0.88 -8.77 -13.83
CA LYS A 118 0.60 -9.12 -12.43
C LYS A 118 0.63 -7.88 -11.56
N SER A 119 -0.41 -7.70 -10.74
CA SER A 119 -0.50 -6.59 -9.80
C SER A 119 0.12 -6.95 -8.46
N TYR A 120 0.77 -5.96 -7.87
CA TYR A 120 1.39 -5.98 -6.56
C TYR A 120 0.86 -4.80 -5.76
N ILE A 121 0.64 -4.99 -4.46
CA ILE A 121 0.12 -3.94 -3.59
C ILE A 121 1.20 -3.53 -2.61
N GLY A 122 1.52 -2.24 -2.58
CA GLY A 122 2.39 -1.62 -1.58
C GLY A 122 1.57 -0.69 -0.68
N MET A 123 1.69 -0.85 0.63
CA MET A 123 1.04 0.01 1.62
C MET A 123 2.07 0.75 2.45
N ARG A 124 1.90 2.07 2.61
CA ARG A 124 2.89 2.92 3.29
C ARG A 124 2.83 2.79 4.81
N TYR A 125 1.64 2.79 5.39
CA TYR A 125 1.46 2.85 6.84
C TYR A 125 0.92 1.57 7.46
N TRP A 126 0.61 0.56 6.61
CA TRP A 126 0.09 -0.71 7.10
C TRP A 126 0.62 -1.88 6.26
N HIS A 127 0.38 -3.10 6.75
CA HIS A 127 0.89 -4.29 6.08
C HIS A 127 0.20 -4.49 4.73
N ALA A 128 1.00 -4.67 3.67
CA ALA A 128 0.49 -5.22 2.42
C ALA A 128 0.28 -6.72 2.60
N PRO A 129 -0.77 -7.31 2.00
CA PRO A 129 -0.90 -8.76 1.99
C PRO A 129 0.29 -9.38 1.27
N PRO A 130 0.75 -10.57 1.69
CA PRO A 130 1.79 -11.29 0.96
C PRO A 130 1.33 -11.47 -0.50
N CYS A 131 2.23 -11.23 -1.44
CA CYS A 131 1.95 -11.43 -2.86
C CYS A 131 1.43 -12.86 -3.06
N ARG A 132 0.26 -13.01 -3.70
CA ARG A 132 -0.30 -14.33 -4.04
C ARG A 132 0.74 -15.11 -4.85
N GLY A 133 1.40 -16.08 -4.22
CA GLY A 133 2.47 -16.89 -4.82
C GLY A 133 3.71 -17.09 -3.95
N GLU A 134 3.82 -16.42 -2.79
CA GLU A 134 4.94 -16.57 -1.85
C GLU A 134 4.54 -17.20 -0.50
N GLU A 135 3.55 -18.07 -0.47
CA GLU A 135 3.21 -18.87 0.73
C GLU A 135 4.30 -19.89 1.13
N GLY A 136 5.45 -19.89 0.51
CA GLY A 136 6.51 -20.89 0.73
C GLY A 136 7.85 -20.37 1.23
N ARG A 137 8.07 -19.05 1.39
CA ARG A 137 9.43 -18.53 1.65
C ARG A 137 9.58 -17.64 2.88
N ARG A 138 8.88 -17.93 3.96
CA ARG A 138 9.34 -17.49 5.30
C ARG A 138 10.20 -18.56 5.93
N GLY A 139 11.36 -18.79 5.31
CA GLY A 139 12.46 -19.52 5.90
C GLY A 139 13.25 -18.57 6.80
N ARG A 140 13.08 -18.75 8.10
CA ARG A 140 14.08 -18.62 9.16
C ARG A 140 15.26 -17.69 8.86
N VAL A 141 15.20 -16.44 9.32
CA VAL A 141 16.42 -15.70 9.66
C VAL A 141 16.63 -15.91 11.15
N GLY A 142 17.67 -16.70 11.47
CA GLY A 142 18.15 -16.92 12.83
C GLY A 142 18.97 -15.75 13.33
#